data_03004ca6f33600af1c668aad75c0be6c
#
_entry.id   03004ca6f33600af1c668aad75c0be6c
#
_cell.length_a   1.000
_cell.length_b   1.000
_cell.length_c   1.000
_cell.angle_alpha   90.00
_cell.angle_beta   90.00
_cell.angle_gamma   90.00
#
_symmetry.space_group_name_H-M   'P 1'
#
loop_
_entity.id
_entity.type
_entity.pdbx_description
1 polymer ?
#
loop_
_entity_poly.entity_id
_entity_poly.type
_entity_poly.pdbx_seq_one_letter_code
_entity_poly.pdbx_strand_id
1 'polypeptide(L)'
;MQISFGRKIVDGKMPVDNPEIVARYLQLSKQHSIPIDGTCVDRLHDNGLKSDKLAPKWVLDSIRLTKELHSKVLLIPFFGPWALRTQAEMDYTGDALRELAPEAEKARVILGIEDTISAEDNVRMIERARSKNVLVYYDVGNSTLAGFDIVKEIRWLGKERICQFHLKDNPNYLGEGKIEFAPVMHAIRDLGFSGYANLETDAHPETLVADMRRNLTYIRRVMQRA
;
A
#
# COMPACT_ATOMS: atom_id res chain seq x y z
N MET A 1 -4.62 -10.51 -3.27
CA MET A 1 -5.32 -9.31 -3.80
C MET A 1 -5.49 -8.29 -2.71
N GLN A 2 -5.40 -7.00 -3.04
CA GLN A 2 -5.68 -5.90 -2.11
C GLN A 2 -7.15 -5.49 -2.21
N ILE A 3 -7.78 -5.18 -1.07
CA ILE A 3 -9.19 -4.75 -0.98
C ILE A 3 -9.24 -3.27 -0.57
N SER A 4 -9.84 -2.45 -1.43
CA SER A 4 -10.20 -1.06 -1.12
C SER A 4 -11.44 -1.03 -0.24
N PHE A 5 -11.42 -0.23 0.84
CA PHE A 5 -12.59 -0.07 1.72
C PHE A 5 -13.62 0.92 1.16
N GLY A 6 -13.27 1.65 0.10
CA GLY A 6 -14.12 2.62 -0.57
C GLY A 6 -14.21 3.96 0.17
N ARG A 7 -14.65 5.00 -0.57
CA ARG A 7 -14.68 6.39 -0.07
C ARG A 7 -16.05 6.85 0.40
N LYS A 8 -17.11 6.35 -0.23
CA LYS A 8 -18.47 6.82 0.06
C LYS A 8 -18.96 6.26 1.38
N ILE A 9 -19.10 7.13 2.38
CA ILE A 9 -19.62 6.74 3.68
C ILE A 9 -21.14 6.57 3.62
N VAL A 10 -21.63 5.45 4.17
CA VAL A 10 -23.04 5.13 4.30
C VAL A 10 -23.30 4.80 5.77
N ASP A 11 -24.24 5.49 6.40
CA ASP A 11 -24.58 5.33 7.82
C ASP A 11 -23.35 5.38 8.77
N GLY A 12 -22.41 6.29 8.47
CA GLY A 12 -21.20 6.48 9.27
C GLY A 12 -20.12 5.41 9.09
N LYS A 13 -20.27 4.50 8.10
CA LYS A 13 -19.37 3.38 7.83
C LYS A 13 -18.81 3.41 6.41
N MET A 14 -17.63 2.84 6.24
CA MET A 14 -17.07 2.55 4.92
C MET A 14 -17.85 1.42 4.23
N PRO A 15 -17.93 1.38 2.88
CA PRO A 15 -18.73 0.38 2.15
C PRO A 15 -18.43 -1.07 2.53
N VAL A 16 -17.16 -1.39 2.80
CA VAL A 16 -16.76 -2.75 3.19
C VAL A 16 -17.07 -3.06 4.67
N ASP A 17 -17.39 -2.06 5.49
CA ASP A 17 -17.80 -2.26 6.89
C ASP A 17 -19.25 -2.79 6.96
N ASN A 18 -19.44 -3.92 6.31
CA ASN A 18 -20.68 -4.69 6.23
C ASN A 18 -20.33 -6.18 6.33
N PRO A 19 -20.88 -6.92 7.31
CA PRO A 19 -20.55 -8.33 7.52
C PRO A 19 -20.81 -9.22 6.30
N GLU A 20 -21.83 -8.92 5.50
CA GLU A 20 -22.15 -9.70 4.28
C GLU A 20 -21.07 -9.48 3.21
N ILE A 21 -20.57 -8.25 3.07
CA ILE A 21 -19.50 -7.90 2.13
C ILE A 21 -18.20 -8.56 2.58
N VAL A 22 -17.84 -8.49 3.85
CA VAL A 22 -16.65 -9.16 4.42
C VAL A 22 -16.74 -10.67 4.18
N ALA A 23 -17.88 -11.31 4.51
CA ALA A 23 -18.08 -12.74 4.27
C ALA A 23 -17.94 -13.10 2.78
N ARG A 24 -18.45 -12.25 1.89
CA ARG A 24 -18.34 -12.46 0.44
C ARG A 24 -16.90 -12.40 -0.05
N TYR A 25 -16.10 -11.45 0.41
CA TYR A 25 -14.66 -11.38 0.08
C TYR A 25 -13.92 -12.62 0.56
N LEU A 26 -14.16 -13.07 1.80
CA LEU A 26 -13.56 -14.27 2.36
C LEU A 26 -13.95 -15.54 1.58
N GLN A 27 -15.23 -15.64 1.20
CA GLN A 27 -15.71 -16.75 0.37
C GLN A 27 -15.02 -16.79 -0.99
N LEU A 28 -14.94 -15.65 -1.70
CA LEU A 28 -14.31 -15.55 -3.01
C LEU A 28 -12.79 -15.82 -2.93
N SER A 29 -12.13 -15.28 -1.92
CA SER A 29 -10.71 -15.55 -1.65
C SER A 29 -10.45 -17.05 -1.53
N LYS A 30 -11.26 -17.75 -0.73
CA LYS A 30 -11.17 -19.20 -0.55
C LYS A 30 -11.49 -19.97 -1.84
N GLN A 31 -12.59 -19.60 -2.50
CA GLN A 31 -13.07 -20.25 -3.73
C GLN A 31 -12.03 -20.22 -4.86
N HIS A 32 -11.33 -19.10 -4.99
CA HIS A 32 -10.35 -18.88 -6.06
C HIS A 32 -8.90 -19.10 -5.61
N SER A 33 -8.68 -19.46 -4.35
CA SER A 33 -7.33 -19.61 -3.77
C SER A 33 -6.45 -18.36 -3.96
N ILE A 34 -7.07 -17.17 -3.87
CA ILE A 34 -6.39 -15.88 -3.98
C ILE A 34 -6.42 -15.23 -2.59
N PRO A 35 -5.30 -15.14 -1.87
CA PRO A 35 -5.27 -14.53 -0.55
C PRO A 35 -5.59 -13.03 -0.61
N ILE A 36 -6.22 -12.51 0.43
CA ILE A 36 -6.31 -11.05 0.66
C ILE A 36 -5.01 -10.65 1.34
N ASP A 37 -4.08 -10.14 0.56
CA ASP A 37 -2.72 -9.83 1.00
C ASP A 37 -2.56 -8.42 1.57
N GLY A 38 -3.51 -7.52 1.26
CA GLY A 38 -3.54 -6.16 1.75
C GLY A 38 -4.95 -5.55 1.69
N THR A 39 -5.11 -4.45 2.39
CA THR A 39 -6.30 -3.60 2.37
C THR A 39 -5.89 -2.15 2.21
N CYS A 40 -6.81 -1.26 1.82
CA CYS A 40 -6.54 0.15 1.67
C CYS A 40 -7.64 1.00 2.30
N VAL A 41 -7.27 2.00 3.10
CA VAL A 41 -8.19 2.97 3.68
C VAL A 41 -8.40 4.17 2.75
N ASP A 42 -9.08 3.95 1.62
CA ASP A 42 -9.30 4.98 0.58
C ASP A 42 -10.00 6.23 1.10
N ARG A 43 -10.69 6.14 2.21
CA ARG A 43 -11.34 7.31 2.85
C ARG A 43 -10.34 8.41 3.19
N LEU A 44 -9.08 8.09 3.36
CA LEU A 44 -8.02 9.09 3.61
C LEU A 44 -7.72 10.00 2.41
N HIS A 45 -8.21 9.68 1.23
CA HIS A 45 -8.20 10.63 0.10
C HIS A 45 -9.17 11.81 0.26
N ASP A 46 -10.12 11.69 1.20
CA ASP A 46 -11.06 12.78 1.54
C ASP A 46 -10.79 13.35 2.94
N ASN A 47 -10.21 12.55 3.84
CA ASN A 47 -9.88 12.92 5.22
C ASN A 47 -8.43 12.49 5.52
N GLY A 48 -7.44 13.26 5.10
CA GLY A 48 -6.03 12.84 5.19
C GLY A 48 -5.45 12.86 6.59
N LEU A 49 -4.69 11.83 6.93
CA LEU A 49 -4.11 11.63 8.27
C LEU A 49 -3.15 12.75 8.70
N LYS A 50 -2.59 13.49 7.75
CA LYS A 50 -1.65 14.59 8.05
C LYS A 50 -2.27 15.77 8.81
N SER A 51 -3.61 15.89 8.89
CA SER A 51 -4.25 17.01 9.59
C SER A 51 -5.75 16.86 9.87
N ASP A 52 -6.45 15.93 9.23
CA ASP A 52 -7.90 15.78 9.41
C ASP A 52 -8.21 15.03 10.70
N LYS A 53 -9.06 15.61 11.55
CA LYS A 53 -9.44 15.05 12.86
C LYS A 53 -10.27 13.74 12.77
N LEU A 54 -10.88 13.46 11.62
CA LEU A 54 -11.64 12.23 11.40
C LEU A 54 -10.74 11.07 10.89
N ALA A 55 -9.56 11.38 10.38
CA ALA A 55 -8.66 10.38 9.82
C ALA A 55 -8.30 9.26 10.80
N PRO A 56 -7.96 9.53 12.07
CA PRO A 56 -7.66 8.47 13.03
C PRO A 56 -8.81 7.47 13.20
N LYS A 57 -10.07 7.93 13.20
CA LYS A 57 -11.25 7.05 13.26
C LYS A 57 -11.27 6.08 12.08
N TRP A 58 -11.05 6.60 10.87
CA TRP A 58 -11.05 5.76 9.67
C TRP A 58 -9.93 4.73 9.66
N VAL A 59 -8.77 5.08 10.18
CA VAL A 59 -7.65 4.12 10.35
C VAL A 59 -8.00 3.05 11.38
N LEU A 60 -8.57 3.40 12.53
CA LEU A 60 -8.97 2.43 13.56
C LEU A 60 -10.04 1.45 13.04
N ASP A 61 -11.08 1.96 12.35
CA ASP A 61 -12.08 1.12 11.72
C ASP A 61 -11.45 0.18 10.68
N SER A 62 -10.47 0.70 9.92
CA SER A 62 -9.75 -0.07 8.90
C SER A 62 -8.85 -1.15 9.49
N ILE A 63 -8.20 -0.90 10.62
CA ILE A 63 -7.40 -1.92 11.33
C ILE A 63 -8.29 -3.11 11.70
N ARG A 64 -9.49 -2.86 12.24
CA ARG A 64 -10.47 -3.91 12.57
C ARG A 64 -10.88 -4.70 11.32
N LEU A 65 -11.28 -4.00 10.25
CA LEU A 65 -11.69 -4.64 8.99
C LEU A 65 -10.58 -5.44 8.33
N THR A 66 -9.33 -4.93 8.36
CA THR A 66 -8.14 -5.64 7.86
C THR A 66 -7.98 -6.99 8.57
N LYS A 67 -8.13 -7.00 9.90
CA LYS A 67 -8.08 -8.23 10.69
C LYS A 67 -9.23 -9.18 10.36
N GLU A 68 -10.45 -8.66 10.22
CA GLU A 68 -11.65 -9.45 9.85
C GLU A 68 -11.50 -10.11 8.47
N LEU A 69 -10.85 -9.43 7.52
CA LEU A 69 -10.51 -9.96 6.20
C LEU A 69 -9.29 -10.91 6.20
N HIS A 70 -8.75 -11.23 7.37
CA HIS A 70 -7.56 -12.08 7.55
C HIS A 70 -6.32 -11.54 6.82
N SER A 71 -6.28 -10.25 6.53
CA SER A 71 -5.13 -9.56 5.97
C SER A 71 -4.20 -9.03 7.07
N LYS A 72 -2.95 -8.74 6.70
CA LYS A 72 -1.93 -8.25 7.63
C LYS A 72 -1.45 -6.84 7.33
N VAL A 73 -1.74 -6.31 6.15
CA VAL A 73 -1.25 -4.99 5.71
C VAL A 73 -2.44 -4.09 5.42
N LEU A 74 -2.45 -2.93 6.07
CA LEU A 74 -3.37 -1.82 5.80
C LEU A 74 -2.57 -0.68 5.17
N LEU A 75 -2.83 -0.38 3.91
CA LEU A 75 -2.24 0.73 3.20
C LEU A 75 -2.88 2.05 3.67
N ILE A 76 -2.03 3.00 4.04
CA ILE A 76 -2.35 4.36 4.45
C ILE A 76 -1.86 5.31 3.35
N PRO A 77 -2.75 5.84 2.47
CA PRO A 77 -2.35 6.65 1.33
C PRO A 77 -2.17 8.13 1.68
N PHE A 78 -1.15 8.78 1.06
CA PHE A 78 -0.85 10.21 1.20
C PHE A 78 -0.71 10.86 -0.18
N PHE A 79 -1.83 11.14 -0.85
CA PHE A 79 -1.85 11.66 -2.23
C PHE A 79 -2.72 12.90 -2.40
N GLY A 80 -2.57 13.58 -3.55
CA GLY A 80 -3.37 14.75 -3.91
C GLY A 80 -3.26 15.89 -2.90
N PRO A 81 -4.39 16.41 -2.36
CA PRO A 81 -4.36 17.46 -1.33
C PRO A 81 -3.75 16.97 -0.01
N TRP A 82 -3.70 15.66 0.21
CA TRP A 82 -3.19 15.04 1.42
C TRP A 82 -1.76 14.49 1.28
N ALA A 83 -1.10 14.75 0.14
CA ALA A 83 0.32 14.44 -0.03
C ALA A 83 1.18 15.16 1.02
N LEU A 84 2.17 14.46 1.56
CA LEU A 84 3.14 15.01 2.49
C LEU A 84 4.13 15.91 1.73
N ARG A 85 4.32 17.14 2.21
CA ARG A 85 5.15 18.14 1.52
C ARG A 85 6.15 18.84 2.42
N THR A 86 5.84 18.90 3.71
CA THR A 86 6.66 19.61 4.68
C THR A 86 7.07 18.71 5.83
N GLN A 87 8.21 19.04 6.45
CA GLN A 87 8.68 18.33 7.62
C GLN A 87 7.64 18.32 8.75
N ALA A 88 6.92 19.43 8.97
CA ALA A 88 5.89 19.52 9.99
C ALA A 88 4.71 18.56 9.73
N GLU A 89 4.33 18.36 8.47
CA GLU A 89 3.30 17.37 8.10
C GLU A 89 3.77 15.94 8.34
N MET A 90 5.03 15.63 8.02
CA MET A 90 5.63 14.31 8.26
C MET A 90 5.77 14.03 9.76
N ASP A 91 6.21 15.02 10.54
CA ASP A 91 6.32 14.92 12.00
C ASP A 91 4.95 14.69 12.65
N TYR A 92 3.94 15.45 12.25
CA TYR A 92 2.56 15.26 12.71
C TYR A 92 2.04 13.86 12.36
N THR A 93 2.27 13.42 11.12
CA THR A 93 1.86 12.08 10.66
C THR A 93 2.56 10.98 11.45
N GLY A 94 3.86 11.10 11.70
CA GLY A 94 4.61 10.16 12.53
C GLY A 94 4.07 10.07 13.95
N ASP A 95 3.68 11.21 14.56
CA ASP A 95 3.04 11.24 15.87
C ASP A 95 1.65 10.59 15.85
N ALA A 96 0.83 10.87 14.83
CA ALA A 96 -0.49 10.26 14.66
C ALA A 96 -0.38 8.73 14.47
N LEU A 97 0.60 8.27 13.68
CA LEU A 97 0.87 6.84 13.51
C LEU A 97 1.32 6.17 14.83
N ARG A 98 2.09 6.89 15.66
CA ARG A 98 2.48 6.40 17.01
C ARG A 98 1.26 6.18 17.91
N GLU A 99 0.26 7.06 17.83
CA GLU A 99 -0.98 6.92 18.61
C GLU A 99 -1.85 5.76 18.11
N LEU A 100 -1.83 5.46 16.81
CA LEU A 100 -2.59 4.38 16.19
C LEU A 100 -1.91 3.01 16.29
N ALA A 101 -0.59 2.98 16.40
CA ALA A 101 0.22 1.77 16.37
C ALA A 101 -0.17 0.72 17.42
N PRO A 102 -0.53 1.05 18.68
CA PRO A 102 -0.93 0.05 19.67
C PRO A 102 -2.15 -0.80 19.24
N GLU A 103 -3.14 -0.20 18.56
CA GLU A 103 -4.28 -0.96 18.05
C GLU A 103 -3.90 -1.84 16.85
N ALA A 104 -3.00 -1.36 15.99
CA ALA A 104 -2.45 -2.15 14.89
C ALA A 104 -1.63 -3.35 15.40
N GLU A 105 -0.79 -3.15 16.43
CA GLU A 105 -0.01 -4.22 17.07
C GLU A 105 -0.91 -5.27 17.71
N LYS A 106 -1.93 -4.86 18.48
CA LYS A 106 -2.93 -5.75 19.08
C LYS A 106 -3.71 -6.54 18.03
N ALA A 107 -4.00 -5.91 16.88
CA ALA A 107 -4.65 -6.57 15.74
C ALA A 107 -3.69 -7.45 14.93
N ARG A 108 -2.37 -7.30 15.09
CA ARG A 108 -1.31 -7.88 14.25
C ARG A 108 -1.40 -7.39 12.80
N VAL A 109 -1.75 -6.10 12.63
CA VAL A 109 -1.84 -5.42 11.36
C VAL A 109 -0.65 -4.48 11.22
N ILE A 110 -0.06 -4.41 10.03
CA ILE A 110 0.98 -3.47 9.65
C ILE A 110 0.31 -2.26 8.99
N LEU A 111 0.64 -1.06 9.43
CA LEU A 111 0.29 0.18 8.79
C LEU A 111 1.34 0.49 7.73
N GLY A 112 1.00 0.26 6.47
CA GLY A 112 1.88 0.50 5.32
C GLY A 112 1.66 1.91 4.78
N ILE A 113 2.63 2.81 4.94
CA ILE A 113 2.54 4.18 4.43
C ILE A 113 2.92 4.22 2.96
N GLU A 114 2.05 4.79 2.12
CA GLU A 114 2.28 4.98 0.70
C GLU A 114 2.16 6.47 0.33
N ASP A 115 3.18 7.00 -0.31
CA ASP A 115 3.32 8.44 -0.56
C ASP A 115 4.24 8.74 -1.76
N THR A 116 4.71 9.99 -1.84
CA THR A 116 5.63 10.51 -2.87
C THR A 116 6.82 11.25 -2.26
N ILE A 117 7.17 10.97 -1.00
CA ILE A 117 8.37 11.50 -0.35
C ILE A 117 9.55 10.55 -0.50
N SER A 118 10.74 11.00 -0.13
CA SER A 118 11.97 10.19 -0.20
C SER A 118 11.96 9.01 0.77
N ALA A 119 12.78 7.99 0.48
CA ALA A 119 12.98 6.87 1.40
C ALA A 119 13.51 7.35 2.77
N GLU A 120 14.38 8.37 2.80
CA GLU A 120 14.92 8.96 4.03
C GLU A 120 13.81 9.60 4.88
N ASP A 121 12.91 10.35 4.26
CA ASP A 121 11.77 10.98 4.95
C ASP A 121 10.78 9.92 5.45
N ASN A 122 10.54 8.87 4.67
CA ASN A 122 9.76 7.72 5.09
C ASN A 122 10.36 7.06 6.35
N VAL A 123 11.67 6.79 6.36
CA VAL A 123 12.33 6.20 7.55
C VAL A 123 12.20 7.11 8.76
N ARG A 124 12.41 8.42 8.59
CA ARG A 124 12.21 9.38 9.68
C ARG A 124 10.80 9.31 10.27
N MET A 125 9.80 9.17 9.42
CA MET A 125 8.40 9.09 9.82
C MET A 125 8.08 7.78 10.57
N ILE A 126 8.54 6.62 10.06
CA ILE A 126 8.35 5.34 10.75
C ILE A 126 9.14 5.23 12.05
N GLU A 127 10.34 5.81 12.13
CA GLU A 127 11.11 5.89 13.38
C GLU A 127 10.39 6.76 14.43
N ARG A 128 9.74 7.85 14.00
CA ARG A 128 8.94 8.71 14.88
C ARG A 128 7.69 7.99 15.39
N ALA A 129 7.11 7.09 14.62
CA ALA A 129 5.99 6.25 15.04
C ALA A 129 6.38 5.23 16.13
N ARG A 130 7.67 4.90 16.27
CA ARG A 130 8.22 3.99 17.32
C ARG A 130 7.52 2.63 17.38
N SER A 131 7.08 2.11 16.25
CA SER A 131 6.42 0.81 16.17
C SER A 131 6.96 -0.01 15.00
N LYS A 132 7.13 -1.31 15.25
CA LYS A 132 7.49 -2.28 14.21
C LYS A 132 6.35 -2.59 13.24
N ASN A 133 5.14 -2.13 13.57
CA ASN A 133 3.95 -2.29 12.75
C ASN A 133 3.67 -1.06 11.85
N VAL A 134 4.60 -0.11 11.76
CA VAL A 134 4.53 1.00 10.82
C VAL A 134 5.70 0.87 9.85
N LEU A 135 5.41 0.58 8.58
CA LEU A 135 6.39 0.29 7.55
C LEU A 135 6.03 1.01 6.24
N VAL A 136 6.95 1.05 5.31
CA VAL A 136 6.74 1.62 3.97
C VAL A 136 5.99 0.62 3.09
N TYR A 137 4.91 1.05 2.45
CA TYR A 137 4.30 0.40 1.31
C TYR A 137 4.90 1.05 0.06
N TYR A 138 5.92 0.42 -0.53
CA TYR A 138 6.73 1.06 -1.55
C TYR A 138 6.12 0.95 -2.95
N ASP A 139 5.72 2.08 -3.53
CA ASP A 139 5.22 2.14 -4.89
C ASP A 139 6.31 2.59 -5.86
N VAL A 140 6.72 1.70 -6.76
CA VAL A 140 7.79 1.98 -7.72
C VAL A 140 7.40 3.05 -8.75
N GLY A 141 6.11 3.15 -9.10
CA GLY A 141 5.63 4.15 -10.05
C GLY A 141 5.58 5.54 -9.45
N ASN A 142 5.02 5.68 -8.25
CA ASN A 142 4.94 6.95 -7.53
C ASN A 142 6.33 7.50 -7.25
N SER A 143 7.27 6.67 -6.77
CA SER A 143 8.65 7.08 -6.50
C SER A 143 9.38 7.46 -7.78
N THR A 144 9.16 6.76 -8.90
CA THR A 144 9.71 7.14 -10.22
C THR A 144 9.17 8.48 -10.69
N LEU A 145 7.86 8.73 -10.54
CA LEU A 145 7.25 10.01 -10.91
C LEU A 145 7.74 11.17 -10.03
N ALA A 146 8.04 10.89 -8.78
CA ALA A 146 8.64 11.85 -7.85
C ALA A 146 10.13 12.12 -8.14
N GLY A 147 10.76 11.36 -9.05
CA GLY A 147 12.14 11.55 -9.50
C GLY A 147 13.19 10.80 -8.68
N PHE A 148 12.78 9.84 -7.86
CA PHE A 148 13.70 9.04 -7.04
C PHE A 148 14.32 7.88 -7.83
N ASP A 149 15.54 7.50 -7.45
CA ASP A 149 16.19 6.27 -7.89
C ASP A 149 15.63 5.09 -7.10
N ILE A 150 14.60 4.46 -7.66
CA ILE A 150 13.85 3.39 -7.00
C ILE A 150 14.71 2.19 -6.63
N VAL A 151 15.74 1.86 -7.43
CA VAL A 151 16.64 0.73 -7.14
C VAL A 151 17.52 1.05 -5.94
N LYS A 152 18.02 2.27 -5.86
CA LYS A 152 18.82 2.76 -4.73
C LYS A 152 17.97 2.84 -3.47
N GLU A 153 16.76 3.39 -3.56
CA GLU A 153 15.85 3.52 -2.41
C GLU A 153 15.43 2.15 -1.85
N ILE A 154 15.05 1.20 -2.72
CA ILE A 154 14.68 -0.16 -2.30
C ILE A 154 15.84 -0.81 -1.52
N ARG A 155 17.06 -0.74 -2.05
CA ARG A 155 18.25 -1.28 -1.38
C ARG A 155 18.54 -0.58 -0.06
N TRP A 156 18.36 0.72 0.00
CA TRP A 156 18.62 1.51 1.21
C TRP A 156 17.57 1.27 2.31
N LEU A 157 16.30 1.16 1.95
CA LEU A 157 15.22 0.81 2.89
C LEU A 157 15.46 -0.55 3.52
N GLY A 158 15.89 -1.52 2.72
CA GLY A 158 16.02 -2.90 3.17
C GLY A 158 14.66 -3.57 3.45
N LYS A 159 14.65 -4.89 3.56
CA LYS A 159 13.42 -5.66 3.76
C LYS A 159 12.69 -5.38 5.08
N GLU A 160 13.41 -4.88 6.08
CA GLU A 160 12.85 -4.68 7.43
C GLU A 160 11.95 -3.43 7.50
N ARG A 161 12.08 -2.53 6.53
CA ARG A 161 11.28 -1.29 6.48
C ARG A 161 10.19 -1.31 5.42
N ILE A 162 10.12 -2.34 4.59
CA ILE A 162 9.12 -2.46 3.52
C ILE A 162 8.13 -3.57 3.88
N CYS A 163 6.85 -3.24 3.92
CA CYS A 163 5.81 -4.24 4.15
C CYS A 163 5.29 -4.88 2.85
N GLN A 164 5.21 -4.11 1.77
CA GLN A 164 4.64 -4.54 0.50
C GLN A 164 5.05 -3.59 -0.63
N PHE A 165 4.87 -4.01 -1.88
CA PHE A 165 5.12 -3.18 -3.05
C PHE A 165 3.86 -2.97 -3.87
N HIS A 166 3.73 -1.77 -4.49
CA HIS A 166 2.96 -1.56 -5.70
C HIS A 166 3.88 -1.54 -6.92
N LEU A 167 3.48 -2.27 -7.97
CA LEU A 167 4.15 -2.28 -9.25
C LEU A 167 3.22 -1.66 -10.28
N LYS A 168 3.59 -0.50 -10.79
CA LYS A 168 2.88 0.21 -11.87
C LYS A 168 3.84 0.97 -12.75
N ASP A 169 3.40 1.26 -13.97
CA ASP A 169 4.15 2.04 -14.98
C ASP A 169 3.21 2.97 -15.73
N ASN A 170 2.17 3.42 -14.99
CA ASN A 170 1.04 4.18 -15.52
C ASN A 170 1.48 5.44 -16.31
N PRO A 171 0.78 5.75 -17.43
CA PRO A 171 -0.43 5.09 -17.94
C PRO A 171 -0.15 3.85 -18.82
N ASN A 172 1.07 3.33 -18.84
CA ASN A 172 1.48 2.23 -19.70
C ASN A 172 1.28 0.88 -19.01
N TYR A 173 1.32 -0.19 -19.79
CA TYR A 173 1.51 -1.53 -19.23
C TYR A 173 2.92 -1.65 -18.63
N LEU A 174 3.10 -2.59 -17.67
CA LEU A 174 4.39 -2.81 -17.04
C LEU A 174 5.48 -3.06 -18.07
N GLY A 175 6.54 -2.27 -18.01
CA GLY A 175 7.70 -2.36 -18.90
C GLY A 175 7.52 -1.70 -20.27
N GLU A 176 6.43 -0.96 -20.48
CA GLU A 176 6.20 -0.16 -21.68
C GLU A 176 6.30 1.35 -21.38
N GLY A 177 6.46 1.70 -20.11
CA GLY A 177 6.68 3.06 -19.65
C GLY A 177 8.15 3.38 -19.37
N LYS A 178 8.39 4.02 -18.24
CA LYS A 178 9.72 4.49 -17.86
C LYS A 178 10.50 3.53 -16.94
N ILE A 179 9.82 2.53 -16.39
CA ILE A 179 10.39 1.67 -15.36
C ILE A 179 11.02 0.42 -15.97
N GLU A 180 12.32 0.27 -15.75
CA GLU A 180 13.02 -0.97 -16.02
C GLU A 180 12.83 -1.95 -14.85
N PHE A 181 11.88 -2.88 -14.98
CA PHE A 181 11.52 -3.79 -13.89
C PHE A 181 12.59 -4.84 -13.57
N ALA A 182 13.50 -5.16 -14.47
CA ALA A 182 14.54 -6.15 -14.18
C ALA A 182 15.48 -5.69 -13.04
N PRO A 183 16.05 -4.48 -13.04
CA PRO A 183 16.82 -3.97 -11.91
C PRO A 183 16.01 -3.87 -10.60
N VAL A 184 14.72 -3.51 -10.69
CA VAL A 184 13.82 -3.44 -9.53
C VAL A 184 13.63 -4.83 -8.91
N MET A 185 13.29 -5.83 -9.72
CA MET A 185 13.10 -7.20 -9.23
C MET A 185 14.39 -7.82 -8.69
N HIS A 186 15.56 -7.51 -9.29
CA HIS A 186 16.85 -7.88 -8.73
C HIS A 186 17.07 -7.27 -7.34
N ALA A 187 16.79 -5.95 -7.17
CA ALA A 187 16.93 -5.30 -5.88
C ALA A 187 16.04 -5.96 -4.81
N ILE A 188 14.76 -6.20 -5.13
CA ILE A 188 13.81 -6.84 -4.21
C ILE A 188 14.28 -8.26 -3.84
N ARG A 189 14.75 -9.04 -4.79
CA ARG A 189 15.29 -10.39 -4.55
C ARG A 189 16.56 -10.36 -3.70
N ASP A 190 17.49 -9.47 -4.01
CA ASP A 190 18.78 -9.35 -3.32
C ASP A 190 18.59 -9.00 -1.83
N LEU A 191 17.51 -8.28 -1.49
CA LEU A 191 17.13 -8.03 -0.10
C LEU A 191 16.65 -9.31 0.64
N GLY A 192 16.30 -10.37 -0.09
CA GLY A 192 15.59 -11.52 0.48
C GLY A 192 14.20 -11.13 0.98
N PHE A 193 13.52 -10.20 0.30
CA PHE A 193 12.15 -9.83 0.63
C PHE A 193 11.21 -11.00 0.36
N SER A 194 10.36 -11.30 1.34
CA SER A 194 9.34 -12.34 1.26
C SER A 194 7.98 -11.75 1.63
N GLY A 195 7.27 -11.25 0.64
CA GLY A 195 5.97 -10.60 0.79
C GLY A 195 5.25 -10.53 -0.54
N TYR A 196 4.30 -9.62 -0.63
CA TYR A 196 3.51 -9.43 -1.85
C TYR A 196 3.92 -8.16 -2.58
N ALA A 197 3.75 -8.20 -3.91
CA ALA A 197 3.80 -7.05 -4.78
C ALA A 197 2.50 -7.00 -5.59
N ASN A 198 1.67 -6.01 -5.36
CA ASN A 198 0.41 -5.85 -6.05
C ASN A 198 0.61 -5.06 -7.35
N LEU A 199 -0.08 -5.50 -8.39
CA LEU A 199 -0.13 -4.77 -9.65
C LEU A 199 -1.19 -3.67 -9.51
N GLU A 200 -0.75 -2.43 -9.44
CA GLU A 200 -1.63 -1.25 -9.45
C GLU A 200 -1.59 -0.59 -10.83
N THR A 201 -2.10 -1.30 -11.82
CA THR A 201 -2.05 -0.90 -13.23
C THR A 201 -3.40 -0.39 -13.69
N ASP A 202 -3.38 0.63 -14.56
CA ASP A 202 -4.59 1.06 -15.24
C ASP A 202 -5.14 -0.07 -16.11
N ALA A 203 -6.46 -0.19 -16.11
CA ALA A 203 -7.17 -1.13 -16.94
C ALA A 203 -8.55 -0.56 -17.30
N HIS A 204 -8.96 -0.74 -18.53
CA HIS A 204 -10.31 -0.37 -18.94
C HIS A 204 -11.30 -1.49 -18.57
N PRO A 205 -12.55 -1.17 -18.17
CA PRO A 205 -13.53 -2.19 -17.80
C PRO A 205 -13.72 -3.29 -18.83
N GLU A 206 -13.65 -2.92 -20.12
CA GLU A 206 -13.84 -3.83 -21.26
C GLU A 206 -12.64 -4.76 -21.50
N THR A 207 -11.42 -4.35 -21.09
CA THR A 207 -10.17 -5.08 -21.31
C THR A 207 -9.51 -5.57 -20.02
N LEU A 208 -10.14 -5.31 -18.85
CA LEU A 208 -9.59 -5.56 -17.52
C LEU A 208 -8.86 -6.91 -17.41
N VAL A 209 -9.51 -8.00 -17.81
CA VAL A 209 -8.93 -9.35 -17.68
C VAL A 209 -7.71 -9.53 -18.58
N ALA A 210 -7.75 -8.99 -19.80
CA ALA A 210 -6.64 -9.06 -20.75
C ALA A 210 -5.45 -8.23 -20.27
N ASP A 211 -5.71 -7.02 -19.77
CA ASP A 211 -4.70 -6.08 -19.28
C ASP A 211 -4.00 -6.63 -18.03
N MET A 212 -4.77 -7.13 -17.07
CA MET A 212 -4.22 -7.76 -15.87
C MET A 212 -3.40 -9.00 -16.22
N ARG A 213 -3.85 -9.82 -17.17
CA ARG A 213 -3.09 -10.99 -17.64
C ARG A 213 -1.79 -10.58 -18.33
N ARG A 214 -1.80 -9.52 -19.13
CA ARG A 214 -0.62 -8.98 -19.81
C ARG A 214 0.43 -8.55 -18.79
N ASN A 215 0.05 -7.69 -17.85
CA ASN A 215 0.92 -7.19 -16.79
C ASN A 215 1.48 -8.33 -15.92
N LEU A 216 0.63 -9.27 -15.50
CA LEU A 216 1.05 -10.41 -14.70
C LEU A 216 2.02 -11.34 -15.44
N THR A 217 1.78 -11.57 -16.74
CA THR A 217 2.68 -12.39 -17.57
C THR A 217 4.03 -11.72 -17.73
N TYR A 218 4.05 -10.42 -17.97
CA TYR A 218 5.28 -9.64 -18.07
C TYR A 218 6.10 -9.73 -16.79
N ILE A 219 5.53 -9.36 -15.64
CA ILE A 219 6.30 -9.31 -14.40
C ILE A 219 6.79 -10.69 -13.95
N ARG A 220 6.01 -11.74 -14.13
CA ARG A 220 6.45 -13.13 -13.86
C ARG A 220 7.65 -13.54 -14.70
N ARG A 221 7.69 -13.14 -15.99
CA ARG A 221 8.84 -13.39 -16.86
C ARG A 221 10.09 -12.64 -16.38
N VAL A 222 9.92 -11.38 -15.94
CA VAL A 222 11.02 -10.59 -15.36
C VAL A 222 11.54 -11.26 -14.10
N MET A 223 10.67 -11.66 -13.17
CA MET A 223 11.04 -12.34 -11.91
C MET A 223 11.81 -13.64 -12.13
N GLN A 224 11.49 -14.40 -13.18
CA GLN A 224 12.21 -15.66 -13.49
C GLN A 224 13.64 -15.41 -13.99
N ARG A 225 13.92 -14.21 -14.53
CA ARG A 225 15.22 -13.82 -15.08
C ARG A 225 16.05 -12.96 -14.12
N ALA A 226 15.38 -12.39 -13.14
CA ALA A 226 16.01 -11.65 -12.07
C ALA A 226 16.45 -12.60 -10.95
#